data_b77363bb425de5582af901e2a636648e
#
_entry.id   b77363bb425de5582af901e2a636648e
#
_cell.length_a   1.000
_cell.length_b   1.000
_cell.length_c   1.000
_cell.angle_alpha   90.00
_cell.angle_beta   90.00
_cell.angle_gamma   90.00
#
_symmetry.space_group_name_H-M   'P 1'
#
loop_
_entity.id
_entity.type
_entity.pdbx_description
1 polymer ?
#
loop_
_entity_poly.entity_id
_entity_poly.type
_entity_poly.pdbx_seq_one_letter_code
_entity_poly.pdbx_strand_id
1 'polypeptide(L)'
;MPHRNHLMIAFVCSSLGWSACGGSSGSTCGSVQPCGGSVVGDWKIVDSCLELDTTGLNDSDFCPQASVDLSSLTLTGDVAYRADMTYTVALTVGMTLTFGSPSACLTSGGITLTCAQFDAAIQSELAADPDPTIESYRCAAGAGDVCNCNVRAAPMNSSETGTYTTASNLISYLASDGSSSTDAYCVQGDRLNITQTKSGTSPDDPALSGTLVLARQ
;
A
#
# COMPACT_ATOMS: atom_id res chain seq x y z
N MET A 1 -8.36 6.73 28.48
CA MET A 1 -7.43 5.65 28.09
C MET A 1 -7.40 5.68 26.59
N PRO A 2 -6.31 6.10 25.96
CA PRO A 2 -6.26 6.20 24.50
C PRO A 2 -6.08 4.79 23.92
N HIS A 3 -6.99 4.38 23.07
CA HIS A 3 -6.84 3.20 22.23
C HIS A 3 -5.71 3.45 21.22
N ARG A 4 -4.58 2.81 21.45
CA ARG A 4 -3.54 2.67 20.43
C ARG A 4 -4.09 1.76 19.34
N ASN A 5 -4.59 2.36 18.27
CA ASN A 5 -4.84 1.63 17.04
C ASN A 5 -3.48 1.31 16.42
N HIS A 6 -2.99 0.10 16.66
CA HIS A 6 -1.94 -0.47 15.84
C HIS A 6 -2.55 -0.71 14.46
N LEU A 7 -2.15 0.12 13.50
CA LEU A 7 -2.40 -0.13 12.08
C LEU A 7 -1.58 -1.37 11.69
N MET A 8 -2.14 -2.54 11.93
CA MET A 8 -1.63 -3.77 11.33
C MET A 8 -1.99 -3.72 9.86
N ILE A 9 -0.99 -3.47 9.01
CA ILE A 9 -1.11 -3.78 7.60
C ILE A 9 -1.03 -5.30 7.48
N ALA A 10 -2.16 -5.95 7.72
CA ALA A 10 -2.33 -7.31 7.29
C ALA A 10 -2.39 -7.28 5.76
N PHE A 11 -1.52 -8.06 5.10
CA PHE A 11 -1.62 -8.35 3.68
C PHE A 11 -2.96 -9.04 3.45
N VAL A 12 -3.93 -8.27 2.97
CA VAL A 12 -5.26 -8.79 2.64
C VAL A 12 -5.47 -8.66 1.15
N CYS A 13 -5.48 -9.78 0.49
CA CYS A 13 -5.82 -9.93 -0.93
C CYS A 13 -7.27 -10.33 -1.10
N SER A 14 -8.09 -9.59 -1.84
CA SER A 14 -9.33 -10.12 -2.46
C SER A 14 -9.87 -9.34 -3.65
N SER A 15 -10.18 -10.04 -4.63
CA SER A 15 -10.58 -10.08 -6.03
C SER A 15 -11.51 -9.04 -6.69
N LEU A 16 -11.20 -8.86 -7.99
CA LEU A 16 -11.99 -8.65 -9.23
C LEU A 16 -12.31 -7.21 -9.64
N GLY A 17 -11.77 -6.86 -10.81
CA GLY A 17 -12.27 -5.80 -11.65
C GLY A 17 -11.24 -5.32 -12.68
N TRP A 18 -11.40 -5.74 -13.92
CA TRP A 18 -10.65 -5.21 -15.05
C TRP A 18 -10.90 -3.73 -15.21
N SER A 19 -9.89 -2.89 -15.06
CA SER A 19 -9.88 -1.55 -15.60
C SER A 19 -8.45 -1.10 -15.89
N ALA A 20 -8.33 -0.49 -17.04
CA ALA A 20 -7.16 -0.08 -17.76
C ALA A 20 -6.06 0.60 -16.94
N CYS A 21 -4.82 0.14 -17.12
CA CYS A 21 -3.60 0.83 -16.73
C CYS A 21 -3.53 2.20 -17.38
N GLY A 22 -3.69 3.25 -16.59
CA GLY A 22 -3.27 4.60 -16.93
C GLY A 22 -1.74 4.66 -16.87
N GLY A 23 -1.08 4.73 -18.03
CA GLY A 23 0.35 4.61 -18.13
C GLY A 23 1.11 5.74 -17.46
N SER A 24 1.98 5.41 -16.52
CA SER A 24 3.22 6.13 -16.30
C SER A 24 4.32 5.39 -17.08
N SER A 25 4.98 6.11 -17.94
CA SER A 25 6.04 5.64 -18.82
C SER A 25 7.19 5.01 -18.02
N GLY A 26 7.37 3.70 -18.18
CA GLY A 26 8.53 2.97 -17.66
C GLY A 26 8.26 1.75 -16.78
N SER A 27 7.02 1.46 -16.42
CA SER A 27 6.68 0.28 -15.62
C SER A 27 6.94 -1.01 -16.39
N THR A 28 7.76 -1.87 -15.84
CA THR A 28 8.02 -3.24 -16.35
C THR A 28 6.91 -4.23 -15.98
N CYS A 29 5.91 -3.78 -15.26
CA CYS A 29 4.76 -4.57 -14.84
C CYS A 29 3.73 -4.71 -15.97
N GLY A 30 4.07 -5.43 -17.03
CA GLY A 30 3.06 -5.92 -17.96
C GLY A 30 2.19 -6.99 -17.31
N SER A 31 1.02 -7.29 -17.89
CA SER A 31 0.23 -8.44 -17.50
C SER A 31 1.02 -9.72 -17.79
N VAL A 32 1.68 -10.25 -16.77
CA VAL A 32 2.43 -11.51 -16.89
C VAL A 32 1.43 -12.64 -16.66
N GLN A 33 1.29 -13.51 -17.67
CA GLN A 33 0.50 -14.72 -17.52
C GLN A 33 1.19 -15.64 -16.51
N PRO A 34 0.48 -16.12 -15.48
CA PRO A 34 1.04 -17.04 -14.51
C PRO A 34 1.59 -18.30 -15.20
N CYS A 35 2.85 -18.64 -14.96
CA CYS A 35 3.54 -19.75 -15.63
C CYS A 35 4.18 -20.74 -14.66
N GLY A 36 4.23 -20.42 -13.36
CA GLY A 36 4.92 -21.23 -12.36
C GLY A 36 6.44 -21.11 -12.47
N GLY A 37 7.13 -22.18 -12.19
CA GLY A 37 8.59 -22.26 -12.20
C GLY A 37 9.19 -22.41 -10.80
N SER A 38 10.53 -22.49 -10.69
CA SER A 38 11.20 -22.62 -9.40
C SER A 38 11.43 -21.26 -8.76
N VAL A 39 10.77 -21.01 -7.64
CA VAL A 39 10.94 -19.76 -6.86
C VAL A 39 12.17 -19.81 -5.95
N VAL A 40 12.78 -20.98 -5.71
CA VAL A 40 13.91 -21.12 -4.78
C VAL A 40 15.05 -20.17 -5.14
N GLY A 41 15.49 -19.38 -4.20
CA GLY A 41 16.57 -18.38 -4.35
C GLY A 41 16.32 -17.11 -3.56
N ASP A 42 17.28 -16.20 -3.69
CA ASP A 42 17.22 -14.86 -3.13
C ASP A 42 16.79 -13.87 -4.21
N TRP A 43 15.82 -13.03 -3.87
CA TRP A 43 15.16 -12.13 -4.80
C TRP A 43 15.10 -10.73 -4.22
N LYS A 44 15.26 -9.73 -5.06
CA LYS A 44 15.09 -8.32 -4.72
C LYS A 44 13.93 -7.72 -5.49
N ILE A 45 13.08 -6.98 -4.81
CA ILE A 45 12.01 -6.21 -5.47
C ILE A 45 12.66 -5.11 -6.30
N VAL A 46 12.37 -5.11 -7.60
CA VAL A 46 12.91 -4.13 -8.57
C VAL A 46 11.84 -3.25 -9.18
N ASP A 47 10.58 -3.69 -9.10
CA ASP A 47 9.43 -2.90 -9.56
C ASP A 47 8.15 -3.37 -8.86
N SER A 48 7.17 -2.48 -8.77
CA SER A 48 5.86 -2.80 -8.21
C SER A 48 4.78 -1.98 -8.91
N CYS A 49 3.75 -2.67 -9.40
CA CYS A 49 2.53 -2.08 -9.92
C CYS A 49 1.39 -2.48 -9.00
N LEU A 50 1.39 -1.90 -7.84
CA LEU A 50 0.38 -2.15 -6.82
C LEU A 50 -0.62 -0.99 -6.83
N GLU A 51 -1.89 -1.35 -6.75
CA GLU A 51 -3.01 -0.44 -6.61
C GLU A 51 -3.63 -0.66 -5.22
N LEU A 52 -3.80 0.43 -4.49
CA LEU A 52 -4.50 0.44 -3.23
C LEU A 52 -5.97 0.81 -3.49
N ASP A 53 -6.89 -0.03 -3.08
CA ASP A 53 -8.30 0.32 -3.09
C ASP A 53 -8.58 1.32 -1.96
N THR A 54 -8.76 2.59 -2.35
CA THR A 54 -9.03 3.69 -1.41
C THR A 54 -10.53 3.91 -1.16
N THR A 55 -11.41 3.10 -1.76
CA THR A 55 -12.87 3.29 -1.62
C THR A 55 -13.35 3.28 -0.18
N GLY A 56 -12.78 2.44 0.68
CA GLY A 56 -13.08 2.41 2.11
C GLY A 56 -12.53 3.61 2.90
N LEU A 57 -11.54 4.33 2.35
CA LEU A 57 -10.97 5.51 3.02
C LEU A 57 -11.82 6.77 2.81
N ASN A 58 -12.72 6.78 1.82
CA ASN A 58 -13.61 7.89 1.52
C ASN A 58 -14.87 7.92 2.40
N ASP A 59 -15.11 6.87 3.18
CA ASP A 59 -16.26 6.77 4.10
C ASP A 59 -15.89 7.35 5.48
N SER A 60 -15.33 8.56 5.48
CA SER A 60 -14.96 9.21 6.73
C SER A 60 -16.14 9.99 7.32
N ASP A 61 -16.49 9.69 8.55
CA ASP A 61 -17.41 10.49 9.38
C ASP A 61 -16.96 11.96 9.50
N PHE A 62 -15.68 12.22 9.17
CA PHE A 62 -15.09 13.54 9.26
C PHE A 62 -15.50 14.46 8.11
N CYS A 63 -15.54 13.95 6.87
CA CYS A 63 -15.91 14.72 5.69
C CYS A 63 -16.34 13.81 4.53
N PRO A 64 -17.63 13.55 4.35
CA PRO A 64 -18.15 12.68 3.28
C PRO A 64 -17.81 13.15 1.86
N GLN A 65 -17.38 14.40 1.70
CA GLN A 65 -17.03 15.00 0.41
C GLN A 65 -15.51 15.08 0.19
N ALA A 66 -14.71 14.61 1.14
CA ALA A 66 -13.26 14.52 0.96
C ALA A 66 -12.91 13.42 -0.03
N SER A 67 -11.90 13.65 -0.83
CA SER A 67 -11.29 12.62 -1.66
C SER A 67 -9.95 12.18 -1.06
N VAL A 68 -9.66 10.89 -1.17
CA VAL A 68 -8.36 10.32 -0.80
C VAL A 68 -7.80 9.61 -2.01
N ASP A 69 -6.63 10.05 -2.45
CA ASP A 69 -5.92 9.45 -3.57
C ASP A 69 -4.53 8.99 -3.13
N LEU A 70 -4.15 7.79 -3.54
CA LEU A 70 -2.78 7.30 -3.39
C LEU A 70 -1.91 7.92 -4.48
N SER A 71 -1.14 8.95 -4.13
CA SER A 71 -0.26 9.65 -5.09
C SER A 71 0.98 8.84 -5.44
N SER A 72 1.51 8.09 -4.49
CA SER A 72 2.61 7.15 -4.73
C SER A 72 2.64 6.03 -3.70
N LEU A 73 2.99 4.83 -4.17
CA LEU A 73 3.34 3.68 -3.35
C LEU A 73 4.70 3.18 -3.82
N THR A 74 5.67 3.12 -2.92
CA THR A 74 6.98 2.54 -3.19
C THR A 74 7.18 1.32 -2.32
N LEU A 75 7.59 0.22 -2.94
CA LEU A 75 7.89 -1.01 -2.25
C LEU A 75 9.29 -1.46 -2.64
N THR A 76 10.14 -1.64 -1.65
CA THR A 76 11.50 -2.16 -1.81
C THR A 76 11.75 -3.27 -0.81
N GLY A 77 12.72 -4.12 -1.08
CA GLY A 77 13.08 -5.18 -0.14
C GLY A 77 13.55 -6.44 -0.79
N ASP A 78 13.70 -7.45 0.05
CA ASP A 78 14.26 -8.74 -0.32
C ASP A 78 13.30 -9.87 0.08
N VAL A 79 13.26 -10.91 -0.75
CA VAL A 79 12.48 -12.12 -0.52
C VAL A 79 13.39 -13.32 -0.74
N ALA A 80 13.39 -14.24 0.20
CA ALA A 80 14.15 -15.48 0.06
C ALA A 80 13.21 -16.69 0.16
N TYR A 81 13.30 -17.57 -0.84
CA TYR A 81 12.62 -18.87 -0.83
C TYR A 81 13.65 -19.97 -0.71
N ARG A 82 13.48 -20.84 0.26
CA ARG A 82 14.42 -21.95 0.57
C ARG A 82 13.87 -23.29 0.08
N ALA A 83 14.79 -24.21 -0.20
CA ALA A 83 14.43 -25.55 -0.68
C ALA A 83 13.67 -26.41 0.35
N ASP A 84 13.73 -26.04 1.62
CA ASP A 84 12.96 -26.64 2.71
C ASP A 84 11.53 -26.07 2.84
N MET A 85 11.08 -25.33 1.83
CA MET A 85 9.77 -24.70 1.77
C MET A 85 9.58 -23.59 2.82
N THR A 86 10.63 -23.01 3.35
CA THR A 86 10.55 -21.81 4.18
C THR A 86 10.77 -20.55 3.33
N TYR A 87 10.19 -19.43 3.78
CA TYR A 87 10.43 -18.12 3.17
C TYR A 87 10.71 -17.05 4.21
N THR A 88 11.40 -16.03 3.78
CA THR A 88 11.58 -14.80 4.53
C THR A 88 11.35 -13.61 3.60
N VAL A 89 10.69 -12.58 4.12
CA VAL A 89 10.42 -11.31 3.43
C VAL A 89 10.89 -10.18 4.33
N ALA A 90 11.59 -9.23 3.76
CA ALA A 90 11.95 -7.98 4.43
C ALA A 90 11.60 -6.82 3.48
N LEU A 91 10.63 -6.00 3.86
CA LEU A 91 10.05 -4.95 3.03
C LEU A 91 10.22 -3.58 3.68
N THR A 92 10.38 -2.58 2.84
CA THR A 92 10.22 -1.17 3.20
C THR A 92 9.13 -0.58 2.29
N VAL A 93 8.10 -0.03 2.90
CA VAL A 93 6.95 0.57 2.23
C VAL A 93 6.98 2.07 2.45
N GLY A 94 7.01 2.85 1.38
CA GLY A 94 6.83 4.29 1.39
C GLY A 94 5.52 4.66 0.70
N MET A 95 4.78 5.60 1.24
CA MET A 95 3.47 6.00 0.74
C MET A 95 3.29 7.50 0.79
N THR A 96 2.68 8.06 -0.26
CA THR A 96 2.21 9.44 -0.27
C THR A 96 0.72 9.44 -0.62
N LEU A 97 -0.08 10.04 0.23
CA LEU A 97 -1.51 10.23 0.03
C LEU A 97 -1.80 11.70 -0.30
N THR A 98 -2.77 11.93 -1.15
CA THR A 98 -3.34 13.25 -1.40
C THR A 98 -4.78 13.25 -0.92
N PHE A 99 -5.10 14.18 -0.02
CA PHE A 99 -6.45 14.41 0.47
C PHE A 99 -6.98 15.70 -0.15
N GLY A 100 -8.12 15.61 -0.83
CA GLY A 100 -8.87 16.80 -1.28
C GLY A 100 -10.01 17.09 -0.29
N SER A 101 -9.92 18.18 0.47
CA SER A 101 -10.95 18.58 1.43
C SER A 101 -11.64 19.85 0.95
N PRO A 102 -12.95 19.80 0.63
CA PRO A 102 -13.73 21.02 0.38
C PRO A 102 -13.71 21.97 1.57
N SER A 103 -13.81 23.28 1.33
CA SER A 103 -13.76 24.29 2.40
C SER A 103 -14.81 24.05 3.50
N ALA A 104 -15.95 23.47 3.15
CA ALA A 104 -16.99 23.10 4.12
C ALA A 104 -16.51 22.11 5.19
N CYS A 105 -15.48 21.30 4.88
CA CYS A 105 -14.87 20.33 5.78
C CYS A 105 -13.78 20.94 6.67
N LEU A 106 -13.33 22.14 6.36
CA LEU A 106 -12.28 22.84 7.13
C LEU A 106 -12.89 23.65 8.29
N THR A 107 -13.98 23.18 8.86
CA THR A 107 -14.69 23.89 9.95
C THR A 107 -14.32 23.28 11.29
N SER A 108 -13.81 24.12 12.20
CA SER A 108 -13.50 23.73 13.59
C SER A 108 -14.14 24.74 14.54
N GLY A 109 -14.91 24.26 15.53
CA GLY A 109 -15.58 25.12 16.50
C GLY A 109 -16.55 26.15 15.88
N GLY A 110 -17.13 25.85 14.71
CA GLY A 110 -18.03 26.76 13.97
C GLY A 110 -17.30 27.84 13.14
N ILE A 111 -15.99 27.78 13.06
CA ILE A 111 -15.16 28.68 12.24
C ILE A 111 -14.65 27.91 11.03
N THR A 112 -14.91 28.43 9.83
CA THR A 112 -14.34 27.88 8.60
C THR A 112 -12.92 28.43 8.41
N LEU A 113 -11.94 27.53 8.34
CA LEU A 113 -10.55 27.85 8.11
C LEU A 113 -10.26 27.98 6.61
N THR A 114 -9.37 28.88 6.25
CA THR A 114 -8.73 28.82 4.92
C THR A 114 -7.78 27.63 4.86
N CYS A 115 -7.43 27.17 3.66
CA CYS A 115 -6.47 26.06 3.49
C CYS A 115 -5.10 26.39 4.16
N ALA A 116 -4.64 27.62 4.05
CA ALA A 116 -3.41 28.07 4.70
C ALA A 116 -3.49 28.03 6.23
N GLN A 117 -4.64 28.41 6.80
CA GLN A 117 -4.86 28.32 8.26
C GLN A 117 -4.94 26.87 8.72
N PHE A 118 -5.56 26.01 7.93
CA PHE A 118 -5.63 24.57 8.20
C PHE A 118 -4.22 23.95 8.16
N ASP A 119 -3.42 24.23 7.10
CA ASP A 119 -2.02 23.79 7.04
C ASP A 119 -1.23 24.23 8.27
N ALA A 120 -1.30 25.52 8.63
CA ALA A 120 -0.61 26.06 9.79
C ALA A 120 -1.04 25.39 11.11
N ALA A 121 -2.33 25.07 11.26
CA ALA A 121 -2.84 24.38 12.45
C ALA A 121 -2.27 22.96 12.55
N ILE A 122 -2.29 22.20 11.47
CA ILE A 122 -1.70 20.85 11.43
C ILE A 122 -0.19 20.89 11.69
N GLN A 123 0.53 21.85 11.07
CA GLN A 123 1.98 21.99 11.33
C GLN A 123 2.26 22.29 12.80
N SER A 124 1.42 23.12 13.44
CA SER A 124 1.56 23.43 14.86
C SER A 124 1.29 22.21 15.74
N GLU A 125 0.30 21.40 15.39
CA GLU A 125 -0.03 20.17 16.11
C GLU A 125 1.09 19.14 15.98
N LEU A 126 1.57 18.89 14.77
CA LEU A 126 2.68 17.97 14.52
C LEU A 126 4.01 18.43 15.18
N ALA A 127 4.20 19.75 15.33
CA ALA A 127 5.34 20.26 16.05
C ALA A 127 5.24 20.09 17.57
N ALA A 128 4.01 20.13 18.11
CA ALA A 128 3.73 19.96 19.54
C ALA A 128 3.70 18.47 19.95
N ASP A 129 3.15 17.62 19.09
CA ASP A 129 3.03 16.18 19.29
C ASP A 129 3.40 15.44 17.98
N PRO A 130 4.69 15.20 17.74
CA PRO A 130 5.17 14.58 16.51
C PRO A 130 4.61 13.15 16.35
N ASP A 131 3.93 12.91 15.23
CA ASP A 131 3.53 11.57 14.85
C ASP A 131 4.68 10.88 14.08
N PRO A 132 5.29 9.82 14.64
CA PRO A 132 6.41 9.13 13.99
C PRO A 132 6.02 8.41 12.68
N THR A 133 4.73 8.27 12.40
CA THR A 133 4.24 7.66 11.16
C THR A 133 4.12 8.66 10.01
N ILE A 134 4.22 9.96 10.30
CA ILE A 134 4.14 11.04 9.31
C ILE A 134 5.52 11.66 9.10
N GLU A 135 6.07 11.54 7.89
CA GLU A 135 7.31 12.22 7.51
C GLU A 135 7.06 13.69 7.16
N SER A 136 5.98 13.95 6.43
CA SER A 136 5.58 15.31 6.08
C SER A 136 4.08 15.40 5.81
N TYR A 137 3.53 16.57 6.13
CA TYR A 137 2.15 16.95 5.85
C TYR A 137 2.15 18.37 5.30
N ARG A 138 1.53 18.62 4.16
CA ARG A 138 1.44 19.96 3.55
C ARG A 138 0.13 20.12 2.81
N CYS A 139 -0.54 21.24 3.06
CA CYS A 139 -1.76 21.61 2.36
C CYS A 139 -1.55 22.88 1.52
N ALA A 140 -2.18 22.89 0.35
CA ALA A 140 -2.23 24.03 -0.54
C ALA A 140 -3.62 24.17 -1.16
N ALA A 141 -4.03 25.41 -1.44
CA ALA A 141 -5.29 25.67 -2.11
C ALA A 141 -5.27 25.05 -3.51
N GLY A 142 -6.27 24.25 -3.81
CA GLY A 142 -6.54 23.65 -5.11
C GLY A 142 -7.57 24.44 -5.92
N ALA A 143 -8.03 23.86 -7.02
CA ALA A 143 -9.11 24.43 -7.81
C ALA A 143 -10.47 24.22 -7.09
N GLY A 144 -11.38 25.18 -7.23
CA GLY A 144 -12.79 25.04 -6.81
C GLY A 144 -13.00 24.92 -5.29
N ASP A 145 -12.39 25.77 -4.49
CA ASP A 145 -12.53 25.77 -3.01
C ASP A 145 -12.10 24.46 -2.32
N VAL A 146 -11.22 23.68 -2.96
CA VAL A 146 -10.65 22.47 -2.37
C VAL A 146 -9.28 22.77 -1.77
N CYS A 147 -9.03 22.26 -0.57
CA CYS A 147 -7.72 22.22 0.05
C CYS A 147 -7.08 20.87 -0.22
N ASN A 148 -6.01 20.84 -1.00
CA ASN A 148 -5.27 19.63 -1.31
C ASN A 148 -4.12 19.45 -0.32
N CYS A 149 -4.16 18.37 0.44
CA CYS A 149 -3.15 18.04 1.43
C CYS A 149 -2.35 16.82 0.96
N ASN A 150 -1.03 16.94 0.89
CA ASN A 150 -0.14 15.83 0.64
C ASN A 150 0.43 15.33 1.98
N VAL A 151 0.24 14.05 2.24
CA VAL A 151 0.75 13.37 3.42
C VAL A 151 1.72 12.30 2.98
N ARG A 152 2.98 12.46 3.38
CA ARG A 152 3.99 11.44 3.19
C ARG A 152 4.16 10.65 4.48
N ALA A 153 3.88 9.36 4.42
CA ALA A 153 4.13 8.46 5.54
C ALA A 153 5.63 8.19 5.70
N ALA A 154 6.08 8.09 6.93
CA ALA A 154 7.42 7.61 7.21
C ALA A 154 7.58 6.18 6.66
N PRO A 155 8.75 5.82 6.11
CA PRO A 155 8.98 4.48 5.59
C PRO A 155 8.72 3.42 6.66
N MET A 156 7.84 2.48 6.36
CA MET A 156 7.49 1.38 7.25
C MET A 156 8.30 0.15 6.87
N ASN A 157 9.00 -0.43 7.84
CA ASN A 157 9.71 -1.69 7.66
C ASN A 157 8.83 -2.83 8.16
N SER A 158 8.69 -3.87 7.35
CA SER A 158 7.98 -5.08 7.68
C SER A 158 8.86 -6.29 7.40
N SER A 159 8.78 -7.29 8.25
CA SER A 159 9.44 -8.57 8.03
C SER A 159 8.45 -9.70 8.32
N GLU A 160 8.48 -10.71 7.46
CA GLU A 160 7.63 -11.88 7.59
C GLU A 160 8.45 -13.15 7.34
N THR A 161 8.11 -14.20 8.04
CA THR A 161 8.68 -15.54 7.85
C THR A 161 7.56 -16.56 7.88
N GLY A 162 7.77 -17.69 7.20
CA GLY A 162 6.76 -18.74 7.19
C GLY A 162 7.16 -19.89 6.29
N THR A 163 6.16 -20.64 5.87
CA THR A 163 6.31 -21.73 4.91
C THR A 163 5.51 -21.44 3.64
N TYR A 164 5.95 -21.98 2.53
CA TYR A 164 5.23 -21.85 1.26
C TYR A 164 5.10 -23.19 0.57
N THR A 165 4.11 -23.27 -0.31
CA THR A 165 3.97 -24.38 -1.25
C THR A 165 3.68 -23.84 -2.64
N THR A 166 4.11 -24.57 -3.68
CA THR A 166 3.81 -24.20 -5.07
C THR A 166 3.00 -25.31 -5.73
N ALA A 167 1.95 -24.93 -6.45
CA ALA A 167 1.13 -25.83 -7.24
C ALA A 167 0.78 -25.16 -8.58
N SER A 168 1.23 -25.76 -9.68
CA SER A 168 1.09 -25.19 -11.02
C SER A 168 1.73 -23.79 -11.11
N ASN A 169 0.91 -22.76 -11.16
CA ASN A 169 1.30 -21.35 -11.25
C ASN A 169 0.85 -20.53 -10.02
N LEU A 170 0.53 -21.21 -8.92
CA LEU A 170 0.16 -20.61 -7.65
C LEU A 170 1.21 -20.89 -6.60
N ILE A 171 1.47 -19.88 -5.76
CA ILE A 171 2.28 -20.00 -4.56
C ILE A 171 1.36 -19.67 -3.37
N SER A 172 1.30 -20.58 -2.41
CA SER A 172 0.52 -20.42 -1.18
C SER A 172 1.46 -20.26 0.00
N TYR A 173 1.18 -19.28 0.83
CA TYR A 173 1.96 -18.91 2.00
C TYR A 173 1.20 -19.25 3.28
N LEU A 174 1.94 -19.66 4.30
CA LEU A 174 1.48 -19.73 5.68
C LEU A 174 2.50 -18.99 6.55
N ALA A 175 2.15 -17.81 6.97
CA ALA A 175 3.01 -16.98 7.81
C ALA A 175 3.12 -17.52 9.24
N SER A 176 4.16 -17.11 9.95
CA SER A 176 4.42 -17.57 11.32
C SER A 176 3.35 -17.11 12.33
N ASP A 177 2.56 -16.09 12.00
CA ASP A 177 1.41 -15.63 12.80
C ASP A 177 0.12 -16.43 12.52
N GLY A 178 0.17 -17.39 11.57
CA GLY A 178 -0.95 -18.21 11.17
C GLY A 178 -1.79 -17.63 10.02
N SER A 179 -1.48 -16.45 9.53
CA SER A 179 -2.12 -15.90 8.33
C SER A 179 -1.73 -16.69 7.08
N SER A 180 -2.60 -16.71 6.08
CA SER A 180 -2.35 -17.41 4.83
C SER A 180 -2.80 -16.61 3.63
N SER A 181 -2.05 -16.73 2.52
CA SER A 181 -2.39 -16.13 1.24
C SER A 181 -2.01 -17.05 0.09
N THR A 182 -2.54 -16.75 -1.10
CA THR A 182 -2.20 -17.47 -2.32
C THR A 182 -2.11 -16.48 -3.48
N ASP A 183 -0.99 -16.49 -4.19
CA ASP A 183 -0.71 -15.60 -5.28
C ASP A 183 -0.39 -16.38 -6.56
N ALA A 184 -0.72 -15.79 -7.69
CA ALA A 184 -0.27 -16.30 -8.97
C ALA A 184 1.17 -15.84 -9.24
N TYR A 185 1.99 -16.70 -9.86
CA TYR A 185 3.38 -16.34 -10.13
C TYR A 185 3.91 -16.89 -11.46
N CYS A 186 5.00 -16.28 -11.90
CA CYS A 186 5.74 -16.72 -13.06
C CYS A 186 7.24 -16.43 -12.87
N VAL A 187 8.07 -17.45 -13.01
CA VAL A 187 9.53 -17.32 -13.04
C VAL A 187 10.01 -17.42 -14.49
N GLN A 188 10.66 -16.37 -14.98
CA GLN A 188 11.25 -16.30 -16.32
C GLN A 188 12.69 -15.83 -16.23
N GLY A 189 13.64 -16.76 -16.38
CA GLY A 189 15.05 -16.48 -16.20
C GLY A 189 15.35 -15.99 -14.78
N ASP A 190 15.89 -14.77 -14.69
CA ASP A 190 16.23 -14.13 -13.41
C ASP A 190 15.12 -13.22 -12.87
N ARG A 191 13.90 -13.35 -13.40
CA ARG A 191 12.75 -12.58 -12.93
C ARG A 191 11.69 -13.48 -12.33
N LEU A 192 11.13 -13.04 -11.22
CA LEU A 192 9.94 -13.59 -10.57
C LEU A 192 8.87 -12.50 -10.53
N ASN A 193 7.75 -12.76 -11.17
CA ASN A 193 6.58 -11.91 -11.10
C ASN A 193 5.56 -12.59 -10.17
N ILE A 194 5.08 -11.85 -9.17
CA ILE A 194 4.05 -12.30 -8.25
C ILE A 194 2.86 -11.38 -8.45
N THR A 195 1.74 -11.96 -8.87
CA THR A 195 0.48 -11.22 -8.99
C THR A 195 -0.39 -11.59 -7.81
N GLN A 196 -0.63 -10.62 -6.97
CA GLN A 196 -1.49 -10.77 -5.82
C GLN A 196 -2.92 -10.99 -6.29
N THR A 197 -3.44 -12.18 -6.01
CA THR A 197 -4.85 -12.51 -6.16
C THR A 197 -5.53 -12.19 -4.83
N LYS A 198 -6.56 -11.37 -4.90
CA LYS A 198 -7.30 -10.90 -3.72
C LYS A 198 -7.64 -12.02 -2.73
N SER A 199 -7.15 -11.95 -1.51
CA SER A 199 -7.75 -12.61 -0.36
C SER A 199 -8.15 -11.55 0.65
N GLY A 200 -9.43 -11.21 0.79
CA GLY A 200 -9.93 -10.34 1.84
C GLY A 200 -10.38 -11.16 3.02
N THR A 201 -9.91 -10.81 4.18
CA THR A 201 -10.42 -11.35 5.44
C THR A 201 -11.33 -10.36 6.16
N SER A 202 -11.33 -9.08 5.78
CA SER A 202 -12.25 -8.08 6.29
C SER A 202 -12.68 -7.11 5.20
N PRO A 203 -13.97 -6.70 5.14
CA PRO A 203 -14.44 -5.67 4.23
C PRO A 203 -13.85 -4.28 4.53
N ASP A 204 -13.27 -4.09 5.71
CA ASP A 204 -12.77 -2.79 6.17
C ASP A 204 -11.26 -2.61 5.93
N ASP A 205 -10.56 -3.65 5.44
CA ASP A 205 -9.14 -3.54 5.15
C ASP A 205 -8.93 -3.03 3.71
N PRO A 206 -8.09 -2.00 3.50
CA PRO A 206 -7.78 -1.52 2.17
C PRO A 206 -7.11 -2.64 1.35
N ALA A 207 -7.75 -3.02 0.25
CA ALA A 207 -7.26 -4.10 -0.58
C ALA A 207 -6.10 -3.62 -1.46
N LEU A 208 -4.96 -4.27 -1.32
CA LEU A 208 -3.82 -4.09 -2.22
C LEU A 208 -3.88 -5.15 -3.33
N SER A 209 -3.80 -4.73 -4.57
CA SER A 209 -3.79 -5.63 -5.73
C SER A 209 -2.70 -5.22 -6.72
N GLY A 210 -2.25 -6.15 -7.53
CA GLY A 210 -1.28 -5.85 -8.58
C GLY A 210 -0.12 -6.82 -8.67
N THR A 211 0.96 -6.39 -9.29
CA THR A 211 2.10 -7.25 -9.58
C THR A 211 3.38 -6.71 -8.95
N LEU A 212 4.10 -7.59 -8.29
CA LEU A 212 5.48 -7.38 -7.85
C LEU A 212 6.43 -8.02 -8.86
N VAL A 213 7.48 -7.29 -9.22
CA VAL A 213 8.56 -7.78 -10.05
C VAL A 213 9.84 -7.89 -9.24
N LEU A 214 10.38 -9.08 -9.16
CA LEU A 214 11.59 -9.37 -8.42
C LEU A 214 12.69 -9.84 -9.38
N ALA A 215 13.93 -9.46 -9.09
CA ALA A 215 15.12 -9.95 -9.78
C ALA A 215 15.92 -10.88 -8.86
N ARG A 216 16.50 -11.93 -9.43
CA ARG A 216 17.39 -12.84 -8.71
C ARG A 216 18.66 -12.10 -8.28
N GLN A 217 19.11 -12.33 -7.06
CA GLN A 217 20.37 -11.81 -6.52
C GLN A 217 21.52 -12.77 -6.81
#